data_0976bae8f0256749aa568eb020004881
#
_entry.id   0976bae8f0256749aa568eb020004881
#
_cell.length_a   1.000
_cell.length_b   1.000
_cell.length_c   1.000
_cell.angle_alpha   90.00
_cell.angle_beta   90.00
_cell.angle_gamma   90.00
#
_symmetry.space_group_name_H-M   'P 1'
#
loop_
_entity.id
_entity.type
_entity.pdbx_description
1 polymer ?
#
loop_
_entity_poly.entity_id
_entity_poly.type
_entity_poly.pdbx_seq_one_letter_code
_entity_poly.pdbx_strand_id
1 'polypeptide(L)'
;ATASMAAKSIVKPVANIMAARSIAALIFLIHLLVTTALATNHKPALSFNQPKFSPTATWNSNGITFANRSIVGQALMAVFVNTNNTIYVANKENNTIVIWQEDSVNPTKTIHGNFTGSRSLFVTSNGDIYIDDGEKNRRVQKWSAETNTFVTVMNINSSCWGLFVHISDTLYCSMPDHHQVVKRSLNESVMTSNHVTAGTGIEGSASNQLASPSGIFIDVNLDLYVADCENHRVQLFHSGESNGITVAGYASLYPTITLNCPTGIVLDAEKYLFIVDRNYHRIVGSSLDGFRCFVGCYGVGSRSNQLRNPFSLSFDRSGNMFVTDSFNNRIQKFFLMKDSFGKFKKS
;
A
#
# COMPACT_ATOMS: atom_id res chain seq x y z
N ALA A 1 -39.56 -47.64 72.33
CA ALA A 1 -39.55 -48.25 71.00
C ALA A 1 -39.96 -47.23 69.95
N THR A 2 -39.26 -47.27 68.86
CA THR A 2 -39.53 -46.48 67.59
C THR A 2 -39.10 -44.99 67.53
N ALA A 3 -37.88 -44.78 67.05
CA ALA A 3 -37.55 -43.68 66.19
C ALA A 3 -36.10 -43.84 65.64
N SER A 4 -35.96 -44.56 64.55
CA SER A 4 -34.73 -44.54 63.77
C SER A 4 -35.05 -45.10 62.41
N MET A 5 -35.35 -44.22 61.44
CA MET A 5 -35.21 -44.41 59.96
C MET A 5 -35.79 -43.24 59.23
N ALA A 6 -35.02 -42.24 59.03
CA ALA A 6 -35.25 -41.27 57.90
C ALA A 6 -34.13 -40.23 57.79
N ALA A 7 -32.92 -40.63 57.48
CA ALA A 7 -31.84 -39.67 57.15
C ALA A 7 -30.81 -40.25 56.18
N LYS A 8 -31.23 -40.87 55.07
CA LYS A 8 -30.26 -41.44 54.11
C LYS A 8 -30.64 -41.22 52.61
N SER A 9 -31.43 -40.17 52.22
CA SER A 9 -31.85 -40.10 50.85
C SER A 9 -31.73 -38.72 50.18
N ILE A 10 -31.11 -37.73 50.81
CA ILE A 10 -31.13 -36.35 50.20
C ILE A 10 -29.76 -35.81 49.75
N VAL A 11 -28.64 -36.50 50.07
CA VAL A 11 -27.31 -35.94 49.80
C VAL A 11 -26.72 -36.31 48.43
N LYS A 12 -27.21 -37.33 47.73
CA LYS A 12 -26.68 -37.75 46.40
C LYS A 12 -27.07 -36.89 45.18
N PRO A 13 -28.21 -36.22 45.09
CA PRO A 13 -28.52 -35.42 43.88
C PRO A 13 -27.78 -34.08 43.81
N VAL A 14 -27.44 -33.46 44.94
CA VAL A 14 -26.82 -32.11 44.95
C VAL A 14 -25.33 -32.16 44.51
N ALA A 15 -24.61 -33.20 44.93
CA ALA A 15 -23.21 -33.38 44.54
C ALA A 15 -23.04 -33.60 43.01
N ASN A 16 -23.97 -34.34 42.39
CA ASN A 16 -23.95 -34.58 40.94
C ASN A 16 -24.31 -33.33 40.12
N ILE A 17 -25.16 -32.45 40.63
CA ILE A 17 -25.53 -31.19 39.97
C ILE A 17 -24.39 -30.16 40.05
N MET A 18 -23.67 -30.10 41.19
CA MET A 18 -22.51 -29.25 41.31
C MET A 18 -21.33 -29.72 40.45
N ALA A 19 -21.06 -31.02 40.39
CA ALA A 19 -20.05 -31.61 39.53
C ALA A 19 -20.37 -31.38 38.02
N ALA A 20 -21.62 -31.55 37.61
CA ALA A 20 -22.05 -31.30 36.24
C ALA A 20 -21.94 -29.79 35.83
N ARG A 21 -22.24 -28.88 36.75
CA ARG A 21 -22.05 -27.44 36.53
C ARG A 21 -20.58 -27.05 36.44
N SER A 22 -19.72 -27.64 37.25
CA SER A 22 -18.28 -27.42 37.19
C SER A 22 -17.65 -27.97 35.90
N ILE A 23 -18.10 -29.12 35.40
CA ILE A 23 -17.65 -29.72 34.16
C ILE A 23 -18.14 -28.87 32.96
N ALA A 24 -19.40 -28.41 32.95
CA ALA A 24 -19.92 -27.56 31.92
C ALA A 24 -19.20 -26.19 31.87
N ALA A 25 -18.89 -25.60 33.02
CA ALA A 25 -18.10 -24.37 33.10
C ALA A 25 -16.67 -24.58 32.63
N LEU A 26 -16.05 -25.72 32.94
CA LEU A 26 -14.70 -26.06 32.46
C LEU A 26 -14.67 -26.29 30.94
N ILE A 27 -15.68 -26.98 30.38
CA ILE A 27 -15.82 -27.18 28.93
C ILE A 27 -16.04 -25.86 28.23
N PHE A 28 -16.85 -24.96 28.81
CA PHE A 28 -17.07 -23.61 28.24
C PHE A 28 -15.80 -22.76 28.29
N LEU A 29 -15.03 -22.86 29.39
CA LEU A 29 -13.75 -22.15 29.54
C LEU A 29 -12.70 -22.71 28.56
N ILE A 30 -12.63 -24.04 28.40
CA ILE A 30 -11.77 -24.70 27.42
C ILE A 30 -12.18 -24.30 25.97
N HIS A 31 -13.48 -24.26 25.68
CA HIS A 31 -13.98 -23.82 24.36
C HIS A 31 -13.64 -22.36 24.12
N LEU A 32 -13.79 -21.47 25.09
CA LEU A 32 -13.40 -20.07 25.00
C LEU A 32 -11.89 -19.91 24.84
N LEU A 33 -11.07 -20.69 25.57
CA LEU A 33 -9.61 -20.68 25.44
C LEU A 33 -9.14 -21.29 24.12
N VAL A 34 -9.81 -22.31 23.61
CA VAL A 34 -9.51 -22.91 22.29
C VAL A 34 -9.97 -21.98 21.16
N THR A 35 -11.11 -21.31 21.27
CA THR A 35 -11.55 -20.32 20.29
C THR A 35 -10.69 -19.06 20.32
N THR A 36 -10.19 -18.62 21.49
CA THR A 36 -9.22 -17.50 21.58
C THR A 36 -7.81 -17.92 21.17
N ALA A 37 -7.41 -19.19 21.36
CA ALA A 37 -6.12 -19.71 20.89
C ALA A 37 -6.13 -20.05 19.39
N LEU A 38 -7.30 -20.38 18.82
CA LEU A 38 -7.50 -20.55 17.37
C LEU A 38 -7.75 -19.22 16.65
N ALA A 39 -8.05 -18.14 17.35
CA ALA A 39 -7.74 -16.79 16.91
C ALA A 39 -6.21 -16.64 16.96
N THR A 40 -5.51 -17.47 16.18
CA THR A 40 -4.10 -17.28 15.89
C THR A 40 -3.94 -15.81 15.55
N ASN A 41 -3.00 -15.13 16.21
CA ASN A 41 -2.43 -13.85 15.83
C ASN A 41 -1.86 -13.96 14.40
N HIS A 42 -2.71 -14.17 13.41
CA HIS A 42 -2.40 -13.89 12.04
C HIS A 42 -2.35 -12.37 11.96
N LYS A 43 -1.17 -11.84 12.31
CA LYS A 43 -0.84 -10.47 11.88
C LYS A 43 -1.16 -10.45 10.39
N PRO A 44 -2.13 -9.64 9.95
CA PRO A 44 -2.51 -9.63 8.54
C PRO A 44 -1.25 -9.43 7.71
N ALA A 45 -1.01 -10.32 6.75
CA ALA A 45 0.18 -10.26 5.93
C ALA A 45 0.11 -9.02 5.02
N LEU A 46 1.21 -8.29 4.90
CA LEU A 46 1.33 -7.23 3.91
C LEU A 46 1.11 -7.83 2.51
N SER A 47 0.44 -7.09 1.66
CA SER A 47 0.19 -7.49 0.27
C SER A 47 1.31 -7.11 -0.69
N PHE A 48 2.22 -6.22 -0.27
CA PHE A 48 3.32 -5.69 -1.05
C PHE A 48 4.67 -6.02 -0.41
N ASN A 49 5.73 -5.98 -1.21
CA ASN A 49 7.07 -6.21 -0.74
C ASN A 49 7.62 -4.97 -0.02
N GLN A 50 8.11 -5.17 1.18
CA GLN A 50 8.93 -4.21 1.92
C GLN A 50 10.32 -4.82 2.19
N PRO A 51 11.22 -4.87 1.19
CA PRO A 51 12.57 -5.38 1.40
C PRO A 51 13.28 -4.55 2.46
N LYS A 52 14.14 -5.20 3.23
CA LYS A 52 15.07 -4.51 4.13
C LYS A 52 16.33 -4.19 3.35
N PHE A 53 16.57 -2.92 3.07
CA PHE A 53 17.77 -2.51 2.35
C PHE A 53 18.92 -2.20 3.29
N SER A 54 20.15 -2.46 2.82
CA SER A 54 21.33 -1.86 3.43
C SER A 54 21.27 -0.34 3.20
N PRO A 55 21.69 0.49 4.16
CA PRO A 55 21.82 1.93 3.96
C PRO A 55 22.68 2.34 2.76
N THR A 56 23.58 1.43 2.33
CA THR A 56 24.46 1.57 1.16
C THR A 56 23.89 0.94 -0.11
N ALA A 57 22.68 0.38 -0.08
CA ALA A 57 22.07 -0.29 -1.21
C ALA A 57 22.03 0.60 -2.45
N THR A 58 22.42 0.05 -3.59
CA THR A 58 22.42 0.72 -4.88
C THR A 58 21.71 -0.14 -5.93
N TRP A 59 21.20 0.50 -6.96
CA TRP A 59 20.62 -0.18 -8.11
C TRP A 59 21.48 0.04 -9.35
N ASN A 60 21.49 -0.94 -10.25
CA ASN A 60 22.10 -0.75 -11.56
C ASN A 60 21.41 0.45 -12.23
N SER A 61 22.18 1.46 -12.59
CA SER A 61 21.64 2.66 -13.24
C SER A 61 21.01 2.37 -14.62
N ASN A 62 21.44 1.28 -15.29
CA ASN A 62 20.85 0.82 -16.54
C ASN A 62 19.70 -0.16 -16.23
N GLY A 63 18.47 0.32 -16.38
CA GLY A 63 17.29 -0.51 -16.29
C GLY A 63 17.04 -1.32 -17.57
N ILE A 64 16.25 -2.37 -17.45
CA ILE A 64 15.68 -3.07 -18.61
C ILE A 64 14.22 -2.63 -18.80
N THR A 65 13.76 -2.56 -20.04
CA THR A 65 12.34 -2.37 -20.32
C THR A 65 11.63 -3.70 -20.04
N PHE A 66 10.91 -3.75 -18.91
CA PHE A 66 10.12 -4.92 -18.51
C PHE A 66 8.88 -5.10 -19.40
N ALA A 67 8.17 -3.98 -19.63
CA ALA A 67 7.01 -3.95 -20.52
C ALA A 67 6.99 -2.64 -21.29
N ASN A 68 6.71 -2.71 -22.58
CA ASN A 68 6.68 -1.59 -23.49
C ASN A 68 5.24 -1.14 -23.84
N ARG A 69 5.11 -0.06 -24.60
CA ARG A 69 3.83 0.53 -25.01
C ARG A 69 2.84 -0.46 -25.64
N SER A 70 3.29 -1.42 -26.41
CA SER A 70 2.39 -2.38 -27.09
C SER A 70 1.61 -3.24 -26.10
N ILE A 71 2.13 -3.42 -24.87
CA ILE A 71 1.51 -4.23 -23.82
C ILE A 71 0.77 -3.35 -22.81
N VAL A 72 1.40 -2.27 -22.36
CA VAL A 72 0.90 -1.48 -21.23
C VAL A 72 0.26 -0.15 -21.62
N GLY A 73 0.22 0.21 -22.91
CA GLY A 73 -0.41 1.42 -23.41
C GLY A 73 0.41 2.68 -23.14
N GLN A 74 -0.28 3.82 -23.05
CA GLN A 74 0.31 5.15 -22.88
C GLN A 74 0.06 5.73 -21.49
N ALA A 75 0.91 6.70 -21.11
CA ALA A 75 0.74 7.50 -19.90
C ALA A 75 0.51 6.66 -18.64
N LEU A 76 1.41 5.70 -18.42
CA LEU A 76 1.36 4.78 -17.28
C LEU A 76 1.47 5.51 -15.95
N MET A 77 0.57 5.21 -15.01
CA MET A 77 0.56 5.87 -13.71
C MET A 77 0.70 4.89 -12.55
N ALA A 78 0.33 3.62 -12.70
CA ALA A 78 0.35 2.67 -11.59
C ALA A 78 1.07 1.37 -11.95
N VAL A 79 1.98 0.94 -11.07
CA VAL A 79 2.57 -0.39 -11.01
C VAL A 79 2.52 -0.88 -9.56
N PHE A 80 2.17 -2.14 -9.37
CA PHE A 80 2.14 -2.79 -8.06
C PHE A 80 2.78 -4.17 -8.17
N VAL A 81 3.61 -4.52 -7.20
CA VAL A 81 4.23 -5.85 -7.09
C VAL A 81 3.87 -6.45 -5.74
N ASN A 82 3.13 -7.55 -5.75
CA ASN A 82 2.73 -8.21 -4.51
C ASN A 82 3.83 -9.10 -3.91
N THR A 83 3.57 -9.64 -2.73
CA THR A 83 4.52 -10.51 -2.01
C THR A 83 4.85 -11.83 -2.74
N ASN A 84 4.08 -12.21 -3.75
CA ASN A 84 4.35 -13.35 -4.63
C ASN A 84 5.08 -12.94 -5.91
N ASN A 85 5.65 -11.72 -5.97
CA ASN A 85 6.28 -11.14 -7.14
C ASN A 85 5.36 -11.06 -8.38
N THR A 86 4.05 -11.12 -8.18
CA THR A 86 3.09 -10.86 -9.27
C THR A 86 3.03 -9.35 -9.52
N ILE A 87 3.20 -8.96 -10.76
CA ILE A 87 3.25 -7.55 -11.19
C ILE A 87 1.92 -7.19 -11.82
N TYR A 88 1.37 -6.06 -11.40
CA TYR A 88 0.10 -5.50 -11.87
C TYR A 88 0.34 -4.11 -12.45
N VAL A 89 -0.17 -3.85 -13.65
CA VAL A 89 -0.07 -2.56 -14.32
C VAL A 89 -1.45 -2.14 -14.82
N ALA A 90 -1.88 -0.94 -14.47
CA ALA A 90 -3.09 -0.36 -15.03
C ALA A 90 -2.78 0.23 -16.41
N ASN A 91 -3.40 -0.32 -17.44
CA ASN A 91 -3.36 0.21 -18.80
C ASN A 91 -4.55 1.16 -19.01
N LYS A 92 -4.27 2.45 -18.92
CA LYS A 92 -5.26 3.52 -19.04
C LYS A 92 -5.87 3.63 -20.44
N GLU A 93 -5.11 3.26 -21.49
CA GLU A 93 -5.54 3.38 -22.89
C GLU A 93 -6.65 2.38 -23.23
N ASN A 94 -6.53 1.14 -22.70
CA ASN A 94 -7.45 0.05 -23.01
C ASN A 94 -8.37 -0.33 -21.85
N ASN A 95 -8.31 0.40 -20.73
CA ASN A 95 -9.07 0.12 -19.51
C ASN A 95 -8.88 -1.32 -19.02
N THR A 96 -7.63 -1.78 -18.98
CA THR A 96 -7.26 -3.13 -18.55
C THR A 96 -6.26 -3.10 -17.41
N ILE A 97 -6.26 -4.18 -16.62
CA ILE A 97 -5.19 -4.48 -15.68
C ILE A 97 -4.40 -5.65 -16.27
N VAL A 98 -3.13 -5.39 -16.58
CA VAL A 98 -2.23 -6.39 -17.15
C VAL A 98 -1.39 -7.00 -16.03
N ILE A 99 -1.30 -8.32 -15.98
CA ILE A 99 -0.73 -9.08 -14.87
C ILE A 99 0.34 -10.02 -15.37
N TRP A 100 1.48 -10.05 -14.69
CA TRP A 100 2.56 -11.02 -14.85
C TRP A 100 2.76 -11.79 -13.56
N GLN A 101 2.77 -13.10 -13.63
CA GLN A 101 3.29 -13.92 -12.53
C GLN A 101 4.82 -13.84 -12.46
N GLU A 102 5.39 -14.23 -11.33
CA GLU A 102 6.84 -14.30 -11.15
C GLU A 102 7.49 -15.06 -12.32
N ASP A 103 8.64 -14.55 -12.79
CA ASP A 103 9.45 -15.09 -13.89
C ASP A 103 8.78 -15.17 -15.27
N SER A 104 7.56 -14.63 -15.41
CA SER A 104 6.88 -14.61 -16.72
C SER A 104 7.39 -13.47 -17.58
N VAL A 105 7.80 -13.77 -18.81
CA VAL A 105 8.21 -12.76 -19.82
C VAL A 105 6.98 -12.05 -20.40
N ASN A 106 5.91 -12.79 -20.66
CA ASN A 106 4.67 -12.27 -21.22
C ASN A 106 3.58 -12.15 -20.14
N PRO A 107 2.60 -11.26 -20.33
CA PRO A 107 1.44 -11.20 -19.45
C PRO A 107 0.77 -12.56 -19.29
N THR A 108 0.45 -12.92 -18.06
CA THR A 108 -0.24 -14.18 -17.74
C THR A 108 -1.74 -14.03 -17.66
N LYS A 109 -2.21 -12.80 -17.40
CA LYS A 109 -3.64 -12.46 -17.33
C LYS A 109 -3.86 -11.00 -17.71
N THR A 110 -4.99 -10.73 -18.36
CA THR A 110 -5.50 -9.38 -18.56
C THR A 110 -6.93 -9.31 -18.05
N ILE A 111 -7.22 -8.35 -17.18
CA ILE A 111 -8.56 -8.10 -16.67
C ILE A 111 -9.11 -6.89 -17.40
N HIS A 112 -10.25 -7.05 -18.07
CA HIS A 112 -10.96 -5.96 -18.71
C HIS A 112 -11.95 -5.35 -17.73
N GLY A 113 -11.90 -4.05 -17.55
CA GLY A 113 -12.77 -3.31 -16.65
C GLY A 113 -13.57 -2.23 -17.35
N ASN A 114 -14.62 -1.77 -16.68
CA ASN A 114 -15.39 -0.61 -17.11
C ASN A 114 -14.93 0.64 -16.32
N PHE A 115 -13.62 0.78 -16.11
CA PHE A 115 -12.99 1.96 -15.52
C PHE A 115 -12.41 2.86 -16.61
N THR A 116 -12.32 4.14 -16.33
CA THR A 116 -11.86 5.13 -17.32
C THR A 116 -10.74 5.98 -16.77
N GLY A 117 -9.56 5.89 -17.39
CA GLY A 117 -8.46 6.79 -17.05
C GLY A 117 -7.83 6.56 -15.68
N SER A 118 -7.81 5.31 -15.22
CA SER A 118 -7.23 4.92 -13.95
C SER A 118 -5.81 5.46 -13.71
N ARG A 119 -5.56 6.02 -12.52
CA ARG A 119 -4.28 6.62 -12.13
C ARG A 119 -3.57 5.87 -11.02
N SER A 120 -4.29 5.08 -10.25
CA SER A 120 -3.74 4.28 -9.16
C SER A 120 -4.42 2.93 -9.02
N LEU A 121 -3.68 1.97 -8.50
CA LEU A 121 -4.20 0.66 -8.11
C LEU A 121 -3.48 0.16 -6.86
N PHE A 122 -4.16 -0.70 -6.11
CA PHE A 122 -3.60 -1.42 -4.96
C PHE A 122 -4.13 -2.85 -4.96
N VAL A 123 -3.30 -3.80 -4.56
CA VAL A 123 -3.69 -5.22 -4.51
C VAL A 123 -3.55 -5.73 -3.08
N THR A 124 -4.58 -6.35 -2.55
CA THR A 124 -4.58 -6.94 -1.21
C THR A 124 -4.00 -8.37 -1.21
N SER A 125 -3.70 -8.90 -0.03
CA SER A 125 -3.06 -10.22 0.12
C SER A 125 -3.90 -11.39 -0.40
N ASN A 126 -5.24 -11.25 -0.44
CA ASN A 126 -6.16 -12.21 -1.05
C ASN A 126 -6.29 -12.06 -2.58
N GLY A 127 -5.58 -11.10 -3.18
CA GLY A 127 -5.58 -10.85 -4.63
C GLY A 127 -6.68 -9.93 -5.14
N ASP A 128 -7.50 -9.34 -4.27
CA ASP A 128 -8.47 -8.31 -4.67
C ASP A 128 -7.73 -7.05 -5.13
N ILE A 129 -8.19 -6.45 -6.23
CA ILE A 129 -7.58 -5.27 -6.84
C ILE A 129 -8.49 -4.07 -6.64
N TYR A 130 -7.98 -3.04 -5.98
CA TYR A 130 -8.62 -1.74 -5.84
C TYR A 130 -8.08 -0.82 -6.92
N ILE A 131 -8.96 -0.18 -7.68
CA ILE A 131 -8.57 0.64 -8.82
C ILE A 131 -9.38 1.94 -8.84
N ASP A 132 -8.68 3.05 -9.09
CA ASP A 132 -9.30 4.34 -9.37
C ASP A 132 -10.04 4.27 -10.71
N ASP A 133 -11.30 4.68 -10.73
CA ASP A 133 -12.14 4.70 -11.92
C ASP A 133 -12.19 6.12 -12.57
N GLY A 134 -11.19 6.93 -12.27
CA GLY A 134 -10.89 8.20 -12.91
C GLY A 134 -11.89 9.32 -12.63
N GLU A 135 -11.59 10.49 -13.16
CA GLU A 135 -12.36 11.72 -12.98
C GLU A 135 -13.81 11.63 -13.48
N LYS A 136 -14.04 10.84 -14.52
CA LYS A 136 -15.38 10.75 -15.13
C LYS A 136 -16.35 9.99 -14.22
N ASN A 137 -15.91 8.87 -13.63
CA ASN A 137 -16.77 8.00 -12.83
C ASN A 137 -16.68 8.29 -11.32
N ARG A 138 -15.65 8.96 -10.87
CA ARG A 138 -15.47 9.47 -9.49
C ARG A 138 -15.75 8.44 -8.41
N ARG A 139 -15.12 7.26 -8.56
CA ARG A 139 -15.27 6.15 -7.62
C ARG A 139 -14.02 5.28 -7.60
N VAL A 140 -13.89 4.49 -6.54
CA VAL A 140 -12.96 3.37 -6.48
C VAL A 140 -13.76 2.08 -6.65
N GLN A 141 -13.28 1.22 -7.54
CA GLN A 141 -13.81 -0.13 -7.72
C GLN A 141 -12.87 -1.15 -7.09
N LYS A 142 -13.45 -2.23 -6.62
CA LYS A 142 -12.74 -3.45 -6.23
C LYS A 142 -13.07 -4.54 -7.24
N TRP A 143 -12.06 -5.11 -7.88
CA TRP A 143 -12.16 -6.38 -8.57
C TRP A 143 -11.91 -7.50 -7.56
N SER A 144 -12.88 -8.39 -7.40
CA SER A 144 -12.75 -9.54 -6.50
C SER A 144 -12.06 -10.69 -7.21
N ALA A 145 -10.99 -11.21 -6.61
CA ALA A 145 -10.27 -12.37 -7.12
C ALA A 145 -11.12 -13.65 -7.07
N GLU A 146 -12.01 -13.76 -6.07
CA GLU A 146 -12.89 -14.89 -5.87
C GLU A 146 -14.01 -14.95 -6.90
N THR A 147 -14.73 -13.84 -7.10
CA THR A 147 -15.93 -13.80 -7.96
C THR A 147 -15.64 -13.33 -9.38
N ASN A 148 -14.44 -12.80 -9.65
CA ASN A 148 -14.00 -12.19 -10.93
C ASN A 148 -14.95 -11.04 -11.37
N THR A 149 -15.47 -10.27 -10.42
CA THR A 149 -16.40 -9.15 -10.68
C THR A 149 -15.89 -7.85 -10.08
N PHE A 150 -16.35 -6.73 -10.67
CA PHE A 150 -16.10 -5.40 -10.13
C PHE A 150 -17.28 -4.92 -9.28
N VAL A 151 -16.98 -4.33 -8.13
CA VAL A 151 -17.95 -3.65 -7.26
C VAL A 151 -17.43 -2.28 -6.87
N THR A 152 -18.31 -1.28 -6.77
CA THR A 152 -17.93 0.04 -6.23
C THR A 152 -17.75 -0.06 -4.72
N VAL A 153 -16.61 0.39 -4.21
CA VAL A 153 -16.29 0.34 -2.77
C VAL A 153 -16.15 1.72 -2.13
N MET A 154 -16.00 2.76 -2.94
CA MET A 154 -15.88 4.13 -2.45
C MET A 154 -16.36 5.10 -3.53
N ASN A 155 -17.29 6.01 -3.20
CA ASN A 155 -17.65 7.14 -4.04
C ASN A 155 -16.81 8.35 -3.61
N ILE A 156 -16.28 9.08 -4.59
CA ILE A 156 -15.39 10.23 -4.40
C ILE A 156 -15.81 11.36 -5.34
N ASN A 157 -15.35 12.58 -5.06
CA ASN A 157 -15.69 13.74 -5.88
C ASN A 157 -14.63 14.04 -6.96
N SER A 158 -13.55 13.26 -7.01
CA SER A 158 -12.39 13.43 -7.88
C SER A 158 -11.89 12.06 -8.36
N SER A 159 -10.68 11.99 -8.93
CA SER A 159 -9.92 10.74 -9.08
C SER A 159 -8.98 10.53 -7.89
N CYS A 160 -8.59 9.29 -7.63
CA CYS A 160 -7.54 8.94 -6.67
C CYS A 160 -6.20 8.84 -7.38
N TRP A 161 -5.25 9.73 -7.06
CA TRP A 161 -3.89 9.64 -7.59
C TRP A 161 -3.01 8.68 -6.77
N GLY A 162 -3.38 8.42 -5.54
CA GLY A 162 -2.82 7.38 -4.70
C GLY A 162 -3.92 6.58 -4.02
N LEU A 163 -3.85 5.26 -4.12
CA LEU A 163 -4.69 4.31 -3.42
C LEU A 163 -3.83 3.46 -2.49
N PHE A 164 -4.34 3.23 -1.29
CA PHE A 164 -3.72 2.32 -0.34
C PHE A 164 -4.80 1.60 0.48
N VAL A 165 -4.67 0.29 0.63
CA VAL A 165 -5.51 -0.49 1.54
C VAL A 165 -4.62 -0.97 2.69
N HIS A 166 -4.90 -0.45 3.89
CA HIS A 166 -4.19 -0.86 5.09
C HIS A 166 -4.68 -2.23 5.58
N ILE A 167 -3.84 -2.95 6.30
CA ILE A 167 -4.15 -4.28 6.86
C ILE A 167 -5.33 -4.29 7.85
N SER A 168 -5.82 -3.12 8.28
CA SER A 168 -7.05 -2.95 9.08
C SER A 168 -8.31 -2.78 8.22
N ASP A 169 -8.27 -3.18 6.95
CA ASP A 169 -9.37 -3.01 5.99
C ASP A 169 -9.85 -1.56 5.84
N THR A 170 -8.91 -0.63 5.83
CA THR A 170 -9.17 0.78 5.58
C THR A 170 -8.60 1.19 4.24
N LEU A 171 -9.46 1.68 3.35
CA LEU A 171 -9.10 2.24 2.04
C LEU A 171 -8.81 3.73 2.17
N TYR A 172 -7.68 4.16 1.62
CA TYR A 172 -7.25 5.54 1.53
C TYR A 172 -7.16 5.99 0.08
N CYS A 173 -7.54 7.24 -0.18
CA CYS A 173 -7.50 7.87 -1.50
C CYS A 173 -6.99 9.30 -1.38
N SER A 174 -5.94 9.64 -2.11
CA SER A 174 -5.51 11.03 -2.28
C SER A 174 -6.26 11.68 -3.43
N MET A 175 -6.86 12.84 -3.17
CA MET A 175 -7.67 13.59 -4.13
C MET A 175 -6.96 14.91 -4.48
N PRO A 176 -6.25 14.99 -5.62
CA PRO A 176 -5.45 16.16 -5.97
C PRO A 176 -6.29 17.42 -6.14
N ASP A 177 -7.45 17.32 -6.82
CA ASP A 177 -8.32 18.47 -7.07
C ASP A 177 -9.06 18.99 -5.83
N HIS A 178 -9.00 18.23 -4.74
CA HIS A 178 -9.59 18.58 -3.44
C HIS A 178 -8.55 18.76 -2.35
N HIS A 179 -7.27 18.73 -2.68
CA HIS A 179 -6.15 19.02 -1.77
C HIS A 179 -6.23 18.27 -0.44
N GLN A 180 -6.66 17.00 -0.48
CA GLN A 180 -6.86 16.19 0.72
C GLN A 180 -6.69 14.70 0.47
N VAL A 181 -6.49 13.96 1.56
CA VAL A 181 -6.56 12.49 1.59
C VAL A 181 -7.77 12.08 2.41
N VAL A 182 -8.56 11.20 1.87
CA VAL A 182 -9.73 10.64 2.55
C VAL A 182 -9.54 9.16 2.80
N LYS A 183 -10.24 8.64 3.81
CA LYS A 183 -10.26 7.22 4.15
C LYS A 183 -11.67 6.71 4.37
N ARG A 184 -11.82 5.38 4.22
CA ARG A 184 -13.05 4.65 4.48
C ARG A 184 -12.75 3.26 5.01
N SER A 185 -13.50 2.80 6.02
CA SER A 185 -13.50 1.40 6.46
C SER A 185 -14.21 0.52 5.42
N LEU A 186 -13.58 -0.59 5.03
CA LEU A 186 -14.15 -1.59 4.12
C LEU A 186 -15.06 -2.59 4.83
N ASN A 187 -15.02 -2.61 6.18
CA ASN A 187 -15.86 -3.48 7.01
C ASN A 187 -17.27 -2.92 7.24
N GLU A 188 -17.51 -1.67 6.85
CA GLU A 188 -18.84 -1.06 6.95
C GLU A 188 -19.72 -1.49 5.78
N SER A 189 -20.86 -2.13 6.09
CA SER A 189 -21.81 -2.64 5.11
C SER A 189 -22.55 -1.53 4.34
N VAL A 190 -22.67 -0.34 4.91
CA VAL A 190 -23.31 0.82 4.29
C VAL A 190 -22.24 1.76 3.74
N MET A 191 -22.44 2.27 2.53
CA MET A 191 -21.57 3.30 1.97
C MET A 191 -21.77 4.63 2.72
N THR A 192 -21.08 4.77 3.87
CA THR A 192 -21.02 6.01 4.65
C THR A 192 -20.18 7.07 3.96
N SER A 193 -20.16 8.29 4.49
CA SER A 193 -19.27 9.36 4.02
C SER A 193 -17.80 9.02 4.24
N ASN A 194 -16.96 9.46 3.31
CA ASN A 194 -15.51 9.36 3.47
C ASN A 194 -15.03 10.34 4.54
N HIS A 195 -14.02 9.95 5.33
CA HIS A 195 -13.43 10.78 6.35
C HIS A 195 -12.11 11.40 5.87
N VAL A 196 -11.96 12.72 6.00
CA VAL A 196 -10.70 13.40 5.74
C VAL A 196 -9.68 12.95 6.78
N THR A 197 -8.48 12.58 6.34
CA THR A 197 -7.37 12.16 7.21
C THR A 197 -6.14 13.06 7.08
N ALA A 198 -6.00 13.82 5.97
CA ALA A 198 -4.96 14.83 5.78
C ALA A 198 -5.44 15.87 4.76
N GLY A 199 -4.97 17.12 4.94
CA GLY A 199 -5.38 18.25 4.12
C GLY A 199 -6.70 18.87 4.59
N THR A 200 -6.93 20.12 4.21
CA THR A 200 -8.12 20.91 4.64
C THR A 200 -9.19 21.01 3.55
N GLY A 201 -8.92 20.48 2.35
CA GLY A 201 -9.75 20.71 1.17
C GLY A 201 -9.49 22.04 0.47
N ILE A 202 -8.57 22.85 1.00
CA ILE A 202 -8.13 24.14 0.46
C ILE A 202 -6.64 24.01 0.15
N GLU A 203 -6.26 24.37 -1.09
CA GLU A 203 -4.87 24.41 -1.51
C GLU A 203 -4.01 25.29 -0.59
N GLY A 204 -2.84 24.79 -0.21
CA GLY A 204 -1.91 25.55 0.61
C GLY A 204 -0.71 24.76 1.07
N SER A 205 0.25 25.45 1.71
CA SER A 205 1.53 24.91 2.15
C SER A 205 1.70 24.83 3.67
N ALA A 206 0.69 25.17 4.45
CA ALA A 206 0.72 25.01 5.91
C ALA A 206 0.89 23.54 6.31
N SER A 207 1.20 23.26 7.58
CA SER A 207 1.42 21.89 8.06
C SER A 207 0.18 20.99 7.92
N ASN A 208 -1.03 21.55 7.98
CA ASN A 208 -2.30 20.86 7.79
C ASN A 208 -2.88 21.00 6.38
N GLN A 209 -2.19 21.65 5.46
CA GLN A 209 -2.64 21.83 4.08
C GLN A 209 -1.82 20.99 3.11
N LEU A 210 -2.40 20.70 1.96
CA LEU A 210 -1.80 20.01 0.84
C LEU A 210 -2.07 20.78 -0.47
N ALA A 211 -1.23 20.56 -1.48
CA ALA A 211 -1.43 21.07 -2.84
C ALA A 211 -1.25 19.92 -3.83
N SER A 212 -2.34 19.50 -4.45
CA SER A 212 -2.36 18.36 -5.40
C SER A 212 -1.68 17.10 -4.86
N PRO A 213 -2.13 16.52 -3.71
CA PRO A 213 -1.55 15.30 -3.17
C PRO A 213 -1.65 14.14 -4.17
N SER A 214 -0.57 13.40 -4.32
CA SER A 214 -0.43 12.32 -5.29
C SER A 214 -0.31 10.96 -4.57
N GLY A 215 0.81 10.26 -4.68
CA GLY A 215 1.01 8.97 -4.02
C GLY A 215 0.94 9.06 -2.50
N ILE A 216 0.46 8.01 -1.89
CA ILE A 216 0.37 7.85 -0.44
C ILE A 216 0.95 6.50 -0.01
N PHE A 217 1.42 6.46 1.22
CA PHE A 217 1.84 5.23 1.89
C PHE A 217 1.39 5.28 3.35
N ILE A 218 0.82 4.18 3.85
CA ILE A 218 0.42 4.05 5.24
C ILE A 218 1.22 2.93 5.88
N ASP A 219 1.93 3.23 6.96
CA ASP A 219 2.71 2.24 7.67
C ASP A 219 1.87 1.44 8.69
N VAL A 220 2.50 0.45 9.34
CA VAL A 220 1.82 -0.41 10.32
C VAL A 220 1.34 0.33 11.58
N ASN A 221 1.82 1.54 11.83
CA ASN A 221 1.40 2.41 12.93
C ASN A 221 0.25 3.34 12.52
N LEU A 222 -0.27 3.23 11.29
CA LEU A 222 -1.23 4.14 10.67
C LEU A 222 -0.66 5.56 10.42
N ASP A 223 0.65 5.71 10.39
CA ASP A 223 1.29 6.94 9.97
C ASP A 223 1.15 7.09 8.44
N LEU A 224 0.62 8.22 8.01
CA LEU A 224 0.32 8.51 6.61
C LEU A 224 1.40 9.40 6.00
N TYR A 225 2.08 8.89 4.98
CA TYR A 225 3.00 9.65 4.13
C TYR A 225 2.27 10.11 2.89
N VAL A 226 2.42 11.39 2.53
CA VAL A 226 1.76 12.01 1.36
C VAL A 226 2.79 12.71 0.48
N ALA A 227 2.83 12.35 -0.80
CA ALA A 227 3.52 13.12 -1.82
C ALA A 227 2.70 14.37 -2.13
N ASP A 228 3.11 15.50 -1.57
CA ASP A 228 2.47 16.80 -1.68
C ASP A 228 3.08 17.55 -2.89
N CYS A 229 2.58 17.17 -4.08
CA CYS A 229 3.22 17.39 -5.39
C CYS A 229 3.54 18.87 -5.65
N GLU A 230 2.55 19.76 -5.58
CA GLU A 230 2.73 21.17 -5.91
C GLU A 230 3.47 21.96 -4.81
N ASN A 231 3.55 21.40 -3.60
CA ASN A 231 4.41 21.92 -2.53
C ASN A 231 5.83 21.34 -2.56
N HIS A 232 6.15 20.46 -3.51
CA HIS A 232 7.48 19.89 -3.71
C HIS A 232 8.05 19.22 -2.47
N ARG A 233 7.21 18.52 -1.70
CA ARG A 233 7.56 17.89 -0.42
C ARG A 233 6.86 16.55 -0.21
N VAL A 234 7.35 15.78 0.76
CA VAL A 234 6.63 14.65 1.35
C VAL A 234 6.26 15.02 2.78
N GLN A 235 4.98 14.91 3.11
CA GLN A 235 4.42 15.15 4.44
C GLN A 235 4.14 13.84 5.14
N LEU A 236 4.47 13.75 6.42
CA LEU A 236 4.12 12.68 7.35
C LEU A 236 3.04 13.19 8.31
N PHE A 237 1.89 12.54 8.34
CA PHE A 237 0.84 12.74 9.33
C PHE A 237 0.81 11.54 10.27
N HIS A 238 1.08 11.77 11.55
CA HIS A 238 0.93 10.73 12.55
C HIS A 238 -0.55 10.37 12.73
N SER A 239 -0.80 9.14 13.14
CA SER A 239 -2.18 8.64 13.31
C SER A 239 -2.99 9.53 14.26
N GLY A 240 -4.09 10.09 13.75
CA GLY A 240 -4.97 10.99 14.50
C GLY A 240 -4.56 12.47 14.48
N GLU A 241 -3.40 12.83 13.93
CA GLU A 241 -2.93 14.22 13.85
C GLU A 241 -3.37 14.87 12.53
N SER A 242 -3.76 16.13 12.62
CA SER A 242 -4.13 16.94 11.45
C SER A 242 -2.96 17.75 10.88
N ASN A 243 -1.88 17.94 11.66
CA ASN A 243 -0.67 18.65 11.24
C ASN A 243 0.38 17.66 10.78
N GLY A 244 0.89 17.84 9.56
CA GLY A 244 1.96 17.03 9.00
C GLY A 244 3.34 17.61 9.31
N ILE A 245 4.33 16.72 9.25
CA ILE A 245 5.76 17.03 9.36
C ILE A 245 6.38 16.84 7.99
N THR A 246 7.12 17.83 7.47
CA THR A 246 7.86 17.66 6.21
C THR A 246 9.07 16.76 6.43
N VAL A 247 9.05 15.57 5.81
CA VAL A 247 10.12 14.57 5.93
C VAL A 247 11.07 14.55 4.74
N ALA A 248 10.68 15.15 3.61
CA ALA A 248 11.54 15.33 2.45
C ALA A 248 11.09 16.52 1.60
N GLY A 249 12.03 17.19 0.92
CA GLY A 249 11.75 18.31 0.02
C GLY A 249 11.82 19.67 0.72
N TYR A 250 11.13 20.65 0.16
CA TYR A 250 11.13 22.02 0.67
C TYR A 250 10.60 22.09 2.11
N ALA A 251 11.28 22.84 2.95
CA ALA A 251 10.99 23.02 4.38
C ALA A 251 11.16 21.75 5.27
N SER A 252 11.89 20.74 4.81
CA SER A 252 12.29 19.64 5.69
C SER A 252 13.26 20.12 6.76
N LEU A 253 13.10 19.60 7.99
CA LEU A 253 13.98 19.92 9.14
C LEU A 253 15.38 19.31 9.00
N TYR A 254 15.55 18.30 8.14
CA TYR A 254 16.81 17.60 7.93
C TYR A 254 17.37 17.88 6.53
N PRO A 255 18.69 17.76 6.32
CA PRO A 255 19.28 17.85 5.00
C PRO A 255 18.56 16.92 4.04
N THR A 256 18.00 17.47 2.98
CA THR A 256 17.20 16.73 2.01
C THR A 256 17.59 17.14 0.60
N ILE A 257 17.21 16.30 -0.35
CA ILE A 257 17.35 16.60 -1.77
C ILE A 257 16.16 17.48 -2.22
N THR A 258 16.41 18.45 -3.09
CA THR A 258 15.34 19.24 -3.69
C THR A 258 14.43 18.32 -4.51
N LEU A 259 13.12 18.40 -4.28
CA LEU A 259 12.09 17.68 -5.02
C LEU A 259 11.34 18.62 -5.96
N ASN A 260 10.77 18.04 -7.04
CA ASN A 260 9.86 18.76 -7.94
C ASN A 260 8.68 17.86 -8.31
N CYS A 261 7.54 18.12 -7.70
CA CYS A 261 6.32 17.33 -7.82
C CYS A 261 6.55 15.84 -7.55
N PRO A 262 6.85 15.42 -6.30
CA PRO A 262 6.90 14.01 -5.94
C PRO A 262 5.54 13.36 -6.19
N THR A 263 5.54 12.11 -6.69
CA THR A 263 4.29 11.39 -7.00
C THR A 263 4.19 10.05 -6.30
N GLY A 264 5.06 9.10 -6.56
CA GLY A 264 5.05 7.80 -5.90
C GLY A 264 5.91 7.80 -4.64
N ILE A 265 5.44 7.13 -3.59
CA ILE A 265 6.19 6.92 -2.34
C ILE A 265 6.09 5.47 -1.90
N VAL A 266 7.22 4.92 -1.45
CA VAL A 266 7.29 3.60 -0.82
C VAL A 266 8.28 3.66 0.35
N LEU A 267 7.97 2.94 1.42
CA LEU A 267 8.91 2.69 2.53
C LEU A 267 9.44 1.27 2.46
N ASP A 268 10.72 1.09 2.77
CA ASP A 268 11.26 -0.22 3.06
C ASP A 268 10.93 -0.69 4.50
N ALA A 269 11.41 -1.87 4.89
CA ALA A 269 11.13 -2.44 6.21
C ALA A 269 11.76 -1.64 7.38
N GLU A 270 12.79 -0.84 7.12
CA GLU A 270 13.45 0.04 8.10
C GLU A 270 12.95 1.49 8.00
N LYS A 271 11.88 1.74 7.25
CA LYS A 271 11.26 3.04 6.98
C LYS A 271 12.16 4.01 6.19
N TYR A 272 13.13 3.51 5.41
CA TYR A 272 13.80 4.32 4.41
C TYR A 272 12.80 4.69 3.32
N LEU A 273 12.72 5.98 3.02
CA LEU A 273 11.75 6.56 2.09
C LEU A 273 12.30 6.55 0.67
N PHE A 274 11.52 6.03 -0.28
CA PHE A 274 11.77 6.09 -1.72
C PHE A 274 10.71 6.95 -2.38
N ILE A 275 11.13 7.91 -3.21
CA ILE A 275 10.28 8.94 -3.79
C ILE A 275 10.47 8.99 -5.30
N VAL A 276 9.37 8.95 -6.03
CA VAL A 276 9.37 9.31 -7.44
C VAL A 276 9.35 10.82 -7.57
N ASP A 277 10.47 11.40 -7.96
CA ASP A 277 10.66 12.84 -8.16
C ASP A 277 10.37 13.17 -9.63
N ARG A 278 9.06 13.30 -9.92
CA ARG A 278 8.47 13.25 -11.25
C ARG A 278 9.08 14.25 -12.22
N ASN A 279 9.11 15.54 -11.87
CA ASN A 279 9.55 16.59 -12.77
C ASN A 279 11.07 16.71 -12.85
N TYR A 280 11.80 16.07 -11.92
CA TYR A 280 13.25 15.86 -12.03
C TYR A 280 13.60 14.50 -12.64
N HIS A 281 12.58 13.72 -13.08
CA HIS A 281 12.74 12.52 -13.89
C HIS A 281 13.61 11.44 -13.24
N ARG A 282 13.51 11.26 -11.92
CA ARG A 282 14.39 10.39 -11.13
C ARG A 282 13.67 9.71 -9.96
N ILE A 283 14.32 8.71 -9.40
CA ILE A 283 13.94 8.14 -8.10
C ILE A 283 15.02 8.54 -7.09
N VAL A 284 14.59 9.13 -6.00
CA VAL A 284 15.45 9.49 -4.87
C VAL A 284 15.00 8.76 -3.61
N GLY A 285 15.86 8.65 -2.64
CA GLY A 285 15.47 8.07 -1.36
C GLY A 285 16.43 8.39 -0.24
N SER A 286 15.95 8.18 0.99
CA SER A 286 16.72 8.39 2.20
C SER A 286 17.82 7.34 2.36
N SER A 287 18.91 7.75 2.98
CA SER A 287 20.06 6.91 3.36
C SER A 287 20.61 7.41 4.70
N LEU A 288 21.69 6.81 5.21
CA LEU A 288 22.32 7.26 6.45
C LEU A 288 22.79 8.72 6.40
N ASP A 289 23.26 9.16 5.22
CA ASP A 289 23.84 10.49 5.01
C ASP A 289 22.84 11.49 4.43
N GLY A 290 21.55 11.21 4.52
CA GLY A 290 20.47 12.03 3.95
C GLY A 290 19.85 11.40 2.70
N PHE A 291 19.40 12.22 1.76
CA PHE A 291 18.77 11.77 0.52
C PHE A 291 19.77 11.71 -0.64
N ARG A 292 19.60 10.68 -1.49
CA ARG A 292 20.39 10.53 -2.72
C ARG A 292 19.55 10.06 -3.89
N CYS A 293 20.06 10.26 -5.10
CA CYS A 293 19.45 9.73 -6.32
C CYS A 293 19.86 8.27 -6.52
N PHE A 294 18.89 7.40 -6.83
CA PHE A 294 19.12 5.98 -7.10
C PHE A 294 19.10 5.65 -8.58
N VAL A 295 18.06 6.09 -9.31
CA VAL A 295 17.91 5.84 -10.75
C VAL A 295 17.35 7.08 -11.45
N GLY A 296 17.60 7.22 -12.76
CA GLY A 296 17.21 8.42 -13.52
C GLY A 296 18.12 9.63 -13.25
N CYS A 297 19.30 9.44 -12.67
CA CYS A 297 20.19 10.53 -12.22
C CYS A 297 20.94 11.24 -13.36
N TYR A 298 20.75 10.80 -14.60
CA TYR A 298 21.44 11.27 -15.79
C TYR A 298 20.60 12.21 -16.66
N GLY A 299 19.58 12.83 -16.07
CA GLY A 299 18.67 13.74 -16.74
C GLY A 299 17.55 13.04 -17.50
N VAL A 300 16.65 13.85 -18.07
CA VAL A 300 15.48 13.37 -18.81
C VAL A 300 15.87 12.68 -20.13
N GLY A 301 15.19 11.59 -20.45
CA GLY A 301 15.38 10.88 -21.72
C GLY A 301 14.78 9.50 -21.76
N SER A 302 15.08 8.76 -22.83
CA SER A 302 14.54 7.42 -23.10
C SER A 302 15.60 6.30 -23.04
N ARG A 303 16.85 6.61 -22.71
CA ARG A 303 17.92 5.59 -22.55
C ARG A 303 17.61 4.67 -21.36
N SER A 304 18.36 3.58 -21.24
CA SER A 304 18.19 2.61 -20.14
C SER A 304 18.41 3.20 -18.74
N ASN A 305 19.24 4.24 -18.63
CA ASN A 305 19.57 4.97 -17.40
C ASN A 305 18.82 6.29 -17.22
N GLN A 306 17.81 6.56 -18.07
CA GLN A 306 17.01 7.77 -18.05
C GLN A 306 15.52 7.44 -17.87
N LEU A 307 14.81 8.39 -17.28
CA LEU A 307 13.36 8.38 -17.11
C LEU A 307 12.73 9.64 -17.69
N ARG A 308 11.43 9.60 -17.96
CA ARG A 308 10.66 10.76 -18.39
C ARG A 308 9.31 10.80 -17.70
N ASN A 309 9.15 11.74 -16.76
CA ASN A 309 7.96 11.89 -15.91
C ASN A 309 7.52 10.55 -15.29
N PRO A 310 8.38 9.86 -14.52
CA PRO A 310 7.99 8.66 -13.80
C PRO A 310 6.86 9.01 -12.82
N PHE A 311 6.00 8.04 -12.48
CA PHE A 311 4.85 8.32 -11.64
C PHE A 311 4.74 7.41 -10.40
N SER A 312 5.00 6.13 -10.56
CA SER A 312 4.88 5.12 -9.49
C SER A 312 6.09 4.20 -9.45
N LEU A 313 6.35 3.62 -8.29
CA LEU A 313 7.36 2.58 -8.12
C LEU A 313 6.85 1.47 -7.21
N SER A 314 7.41 0.27 -7.38
CA SER A 314 7.19 -0.88 -6.51
C SER A 314 8.42 -1.78 -6.49
N PHE A 315 8.61 -2.56 -5.41
CA PHE A 315 9.73 -3.49 -5.28
C PHE A 315 9.26 -4.94 -5.42
N ASP A 316 10.09 -5.78 -6.06
CA ASP A 316 9.94 -7.23 -5.92
C ASP A 316 10.63 -7.73 -4.62
N ARG A 317 10.43 -9.01 -4.30
CA ARG A 317 10.98 -9.67 -3.11
C ARG A 317 12.51 -9.65 -3.06
N SER A 318 13.16 -9.56 -4.22
CA SER A 318 14.62 -9.45 -4.35
C SER A 318 15.12 -8.01 -4.22
N GLY A 319 14.22 -7.03 -4.05
CA GLY A 319 14.53 -5.61 -3.95
C GLY A 319 14.78 -4.94 -5.30
N ASN A 320 14.47 -5.59 -6.43
CA ASN A 320 14.50 -4.91 -7.71
C ASN A 320 13.36 -3.90 -7.80
N MET A 321 13.62 -2.76 -8.41
CA MET A 321 12.70 -1.64 -8.51
C MET A 321 11.99 -1.65 -9.86
N PHE A 322 10.66 -1.62 -9.86
CA PHE A 322 9.83 -1.40 -11.03
C PHE A 322 9.31 0.02 -11.03
N VAL A 323 9.49 0.73 -12.12
CA VAL A 323 9.13 2.16 -12.24
C VAL A 323 8.24 2.36 -13.46
N THR A 324 7.13 3.08 -13.30
CA THR A 324 6.37 3.58 -14.44
C THR A 324 7.12 4.76 -15.07
N ASP A 325 7.71 4.55 -16.22
CA ASP A 325 8.37 5.57 -17.02
C ASP A 325 7.35 6.17 -18.00
N SER A 326 6.45 7.00 -17.44
CA SER A 326 5.14 7.34 -17.99
C SER A 326 5.19 7.93 -19.40
N PHE A 327 6.07 8.92 -19.64
CA PHE A 327 6.16 9.59 -20.95
C PHE A 327 7.05 8.84 -21.95
N ASN A 328 7.73 7.79 -21.51
CA ASN A 328 8.36 6.82 -22.40
C ASN A 328 7.47 5.58 -22.64
N ASN A 329 6.27 5.53 -22.04
CA ASN A 329 5.27 4.49 -22.22
C ASN A 329 5.84 3.07 -21.97
N ARG A 330 6.56 2.91 -20.85
CA ARG A 330 7.20 1.63 -20.49
C ARG A 330 7.25 1.44 -18.96
N ILE A 331 7.36 0.20 -18.55
CA ILE A 331 7.79 -0.16 -17.19
C ILE A 331 9.29 -0.49 -17.26
N GLN A 332 10.09 0.21 -16.47
CA GLN A 332 11.52 -0.07 -16.30
C GLN A 332 11.74 -0.91 -15.05
N LYS A 333 12.58 -1.95 -15.16
CA LYS A 333 13.07 -2.72 -14.01
C LYS A 333 14.56 -2.40 -13.79
N PHE A 334 14.90 -2.00 -12.56
CA PHE A 334 16.26 -1.74 -12.11
C PHE A 334 16.66 -2.79 -11.09
N PHE A 335 17.77 -3.50 -11.34
CA PHE A 335 18.26 -4.56 -10.47
C PHE A 335 19.01 -4.02 -9.27
N LEU A 336 18.66 -4.51 -8.07
CA LEU A 336 19.43 -4.25 -6.86
C LEU A 336 20.84 -4.81 -7.04
N MET A 337 21.86 -3.97 -6.81
CA MET A 337 23.25 -4.39 -6.84
C MET A 337 23.58 -5.12 -5.53
N LYS A 338 24.08 -6.34 -5.63
CA LYS A 338 24.60 -7.05 -4.46
C LYS A 338 25.87 -6.36 -4.03
N ASP A 339 25.97 -5.98 -2.76
CA ASP A 339 27.24 -5.50 -2.21
C ASP A 339 28.32 -6.55 -2.43
N SER A 340 29.50 -6.12 -2.88
CA SER A 340 30.66 -6.98 -3.16
C SER A 340 31.16 -7.75 -1.93
N PHE A 341 30.58 -7.50 -0.76
CA PHE A 341 30.81 -8.21 0.49
C PHE A 341 29.65 -9.18 0.78
N GLY A 342 29.61 -10.27 -0.01
CA GLY A 342 28.66 -11.35 0.17
C GLY A 342 28.80 -12.07 1.51
N LYS A 343 28.27 -11.49 2.59
CA LYS A 343 27.98 -12.19 3.85
C LYS A 343 26.69 -11.63 4.45
N PHE A 344 25.59 -12.35 4.26
CA PHE A 344 24.49 -12.24 5.20
C PHE A 344 24.99 -12.67 6.58
N LYS A 345 25.18 -11.72 7.51
CA LYS A 345 25.25 -12.09 8.92
C LYS A 345 23.84 -12.56 9.32
N LYS A 346 23.69 -13.89 9.47
CA LYS A 346 22.60 -14.44 10.27
C LYS A 346 22.79 -13.95 11.71
N SER A 347 21.83 -13.20 12.20
CA SER A 347 21.61 -13.00 13.65
C SER A 347 20.23 -13.52 13.98
#